data_6b1804572e6180448e38d8bf4e174ce6
#
_entry.id   6b1804572e6180448e38d8bf4e174ce6
#
_cell.length_a   1.000
_cell.length_b   1.000
_cell.length_c   1.000
_cell.angle_alpha   90.00
_cell.angle_beta   90.00
_cell.angle_gamma   90.00
#
_symmetry.space_group_name_H-M   'P 1'
#
loop_
_entity.id
_entity.type
_entity.pdbx_description
1 polymer ?
#
loop_
_entity_poly.entity_id
_entity_poly.type
_entity_poly.pdbx_seq_one_letter_code
_entity_poly.pdbx_strand_id
1 'polypeptide(L)'
;LVVMEYEPRPGEEKTALVGKGLMFDAGGYHLKSMKDMEGMQYDMCGAANLMEILEISAAGGLQKNLVGVFPLAANLIGPSASRMGDIIETLSGKTVEIYNTDAEGRLVLCDSLTMAQKLGAKCVIDLATLTYSCHAALGDLTAGLFCNDDALCKEIEDAMAQSGERCWRMPLDDCYRDEILWSVIADLANYAPGRPGAGPIAAAYLH
;
A
#
# COMPACT_ATOMS: atom_id res chain seq x y z
N LEU A 1 -7.46 -8.67 8.58
CA LEU A 1 -7.95 -8.24 7.29
C LEU A 1 -9.47 -8.11 7.33
N VAL A 2 -10.02 -6.97 6.85
CA VAL A 2 -11.47 -6.74 6.68
C VAL A 2 -11.74 -6.53 5.20
N VAL A 3 -12.86 -7.05 4.71
CA VAL A 3 -13.34 -6.83 3.34
C VAL A 3 -14.74 -6.25 3.43
N MET A 4 -14.99 -5.19 2.66
CA MET A 4 -16.31 -4.57 2.50
C MET A 4 -16.67 -4.54 1.02
N GLU A 5 -17.89 -4.93 0.68
CA GLU A 5 -18.36 -4.94 -0.70
C GLU A 5 -19.57 -4.02 -0.86
N TYR A 6 -19.54 -3.23 -1.93
CA TYR A 6 -20.65 -2.43 -2.39
C TYR A 6 -20.96 -2.84 -3.84
N GLU A 7 -22.08 -3.55 -4.05
CA GLU A 7 -22.43 -4.19 -5.31
C GLU A 7 -23.81 -3.74 -5.81
N PRO A 8 -23.97 -2.49 -6.26
CA PRO A 8 -25.24 -2.03 -6.84
C PRO A 8 -25.55 -2.67 -8.20
N ARG A 9 -24.55 -3.30 -8.83
CA ARG A 9 -24.63 -3.95 -10.14
C ARG A 9 -24.06 -5.38 -10.10
N PRO A 10 -24.77 -6.35 -9.47
CA PRO A 10 -24.26 -7.71 -9.36
C PRO A 10 -23.94 -8.32 -10.70
N GLY A 11 -22.74 -8.92 -10.82
CA GLY A 11 -22.23 -9.56 -12.03
C GLY A 11 -21.46 -8.64 -12.98
N GLU A 12 -21.42 -7.34 -12.76
CA GLU A 12 -20.53 -6.43 -13.48
C GLU A 12 -19.12 -6.41 -12.84
N GLU A 13 -18.15 -5.84 -13.56
CA GLU A 13 -16.77 -5.73 -13.12
C GLU A 13 -16.66 -4.96 -11.80
N LYS A 14 -15.66 -5.37 -10.98
CA LYS A 14 -15.36 -4.76 -9.68
C LYS A 14 -14.06 -3.97 -9.74
N THR A 15 -14.08 -2.79 -9.11
CA THR A 15 -12.87 -2.07 -8.76
C THR A 15 -12.57 -2.30 -7.29
N ALA A 16 -11.37 -2.76 -6.97
CA ALA A 16 -10.93 -2.87 -5.59
C ALA A 16 -10.17 -1.62 -5.15
N LEU A 17 -10.43 -1.23 -3.92
CA LEU A 17 -9.70 -0.21 -3.21
C LEU A 17 -9.00 -0.89 -2.02
N VAL A 18 -7.70 -0.66 -1.86
CA VAL A 18 -6.90 -1.23 -0.77
C VAL A 18 -6.36 -0.08 0.07
N GLY A 19 -6.56 -0.12 1.38
CA GLY A 19 -6.13 0.96 2.26
C GLY A 19 -5.17 0.49 3.35
N LYS A 20 -3.93 0.98 3.39
CA LYS A 20 -3.00 0.71 4.50
C LYS A 20 -3.65 1.08 5.83
N GLY A 21 -3.70 0.13 6.77
CA GLY A 21 -4.39 0.26 8.04
C GLY A 21 -3.52 -0.11 9.25
N LEU A 22 -2.30 0.43 9.33
CA LEU A 22 -1.44 0.27 10.50
C LEU A 22 -1.91 1.21 11.61
N MET A 23 -2.65 0.68 12.58
CA MET A 23 -3.22 1.48 13.69
C MET A 23 -2.16 2.15 14.55
N PHE A 24 -0.96 1.60 14.59
CA PHE A 24 0.25 2.21 15.12
C PHE A 24 1.47 1.53 14.51
N ASP A 25 2.44 2.33 14.05
CA ASP A 25 3.70 1.83 13.52
C ASP A 25 4.88 2.32 14.36
N ALA A 26 5.40 1.44 15.23
CA ALA A 26 6.61 1.69 15.99
C ALA A 26 7.90 1.36 15.24
N GLY A 27 7.79 0.76 14.02
CA GLY A 27 8.91 0.22 13.26
C GLY A 27 9.27 -1.22 13.62
N GLY A 28 8.65 -1.80 14.65
CA GLY A 28 9.00 -3.12 15.16
C GLY A 28 10.42 -3.11 15.77
N TYR A 29 11.22 -4.16 15.50
CA TYR A 29 12.61 -4.22 15.98
C TYR A 29 13.54 -3.21 15.30
N HIS A 30 13.21 -2.69 14.13
CA HIS A 30 13.81 -1.47 13.56
C HIS A 30 13.09 -0.24 14.13
N LEU A 31 13.18 -0.08 15.45
CA LEU A 31 12.43 0.93 16.20
C LEU A 31 12.69 2.32 15.65
N LYS A 32 11.62 3.02 15.35
CA LYS A 32 11.67 4.42 14.93
C LYS A 32 12.27 5.31 16.02
N SER A 33 12.96 6.37 15.63
CA SER A 33 13.34 7.43 16.57
C SER A 33 12.09 8.08 17.16
N MET A 34 12.24 8.79 18.28
CA MET A 34 11.11 9.52 18.88
C MET A 34 10.45 10.48 17.89
N LYS A 35 11.24 11.17 17.07
CA LYS A 35 10.76 12.10 16.05
C LYS A 35 10.00 11.38 14.93
N ASP A 36 10.49 10.23 14.48
CA ASP A 36 9.86 9.47 13.39
C ASP A 36 8.63 8.68 13.86
N MET A 37 8.51 8.45 15.17
CA MET A 37 7.36 7.79 15.79
C MET A 37 6.20 8.74 16.08
N GLU A 38 6.47 10.04 16.13
CA GLU A 38 5.43 11.05 16.32
C GLU A 38 4.43 11.00 15.16
N GLY A 39 3.14 10.87 15.48
CA GLY A 39 2.07 10.78 14.47
C GLY A 39 1.83 9.39 13.90
N MET A 40 2.53 8.33 14.33
CA MET A 40 2.37 6.98 13.79
C MET A 40 1.03 6.31 14.12
N GLN A 41 0.17 6.90 14.94
CA GLN A 41 -1.24 6.54 15.06
C GLN A 41 -2.06 6.87 13.79
N TYR A 42 -1.52 7.69 12.89
CA TYR A 42 -2.13 8.06 11.60
C TYR A 42 -1.66 7.16 10.42
N ASP A 43 -0.87 6.14 10.68
CA ASP A 43 -0.37 5.20 9.65
C ASP A 43 -1.47 4.27 9.10
N MET A 44 -2.71 4.60 9.42
CA MET A 44 -3.94 3.96 8.95
C MET A 44 -4.80 4.89 8.07
N CYS A 45 -4.29 6.05 7.65
CA CYS A 45 -5.08 7.01 6.85
C CYS A 45 -5.51 6.43 5.51
N GLY A 46 -4.75 5.52 4.90
CA GLY A 46 -5.19 4.81 3.70
C GLY A 46 -6.51 4.06 3.93
N ALA A 47 -6.59 3.30 5.04
CA ALA A 47 -7.82 2.57 5.41
C ALA A 47 -8.96 3.52 5.80
N ALA A 48 -8.67 4.61 6.52
CA ALA A 48 -9.67 5.60 6.88
C ALA A 48 -10.29 6.25 5.65
N ASN A 49 -9.48 6.73 4.72
CA ASN A 49 -9.96 7.32 3.47
C ASN A 49 -10.78 6.32 2.63
N LEU A 50 -10.35 5.07 2.59
CA LEU A 50 -11.08 4.02 1.89
C LEU A 50 -12.47 3.79 2.48
N MET A 51 -12.61 3.80 3.79
CA MET A 51 -13.91 3.65 4.47
C MET A 51 -14.86 4.78 4.09
N GLU A 52 -14.38 6.03 4.11
CA GLU A 52 -15.15 7.20 3.69
C GLU A 52 -15.56 7.14 2.20
N ILE A 53 -14.65 6.70 1.33
CA ILE A 53 -14.94 6.53 -0.10
C ILE A 53 -16.09 5.53 -0.30
N LEU A 54 -16.07 4.40 0.39
CA LEU A 54 -17.15 3.40 0.29
C LEU A 54 -18.48 3.94 0.84
N GLU A 55 -18.44 4.63 1.97
CA GLU A 55 -19.65 5.24 2.57
C GLU A 55 -20.27 6.29 1.64
N ILE A 56 -19.47 7.22 1.14
CA ILE A 56 -19.91 8.28 0.21
C ILE A 56 -20.41 7.67 -1.10
N SER A 57 -19.75 6.64 -1.62
CA SER A 57 -20.16 5.95 -2.85
C SER A 57 -21.51 5.27 -2.67
N ALA A 58 -21.74 4.60 -1.54
CA ALA A 58 -23.00 3.95 -1.24
C ALA A 58 -24.12 4.97 -1.00
N ALA A 59 -23.87 6.01 -0.20
CA ALA A 59 -24.84 7.08 0.08
C ALA A 59 -25.20 7.86 -1.18
N GLY A 60 -24.23 8.10 -2.07
CA GLY A 60 -24.43 8.77 -3.34
C GLY A 60 -25.03 7.89 -4.45
N GLY A 61 -25.22 6.59 -4.19
CA GLY A 61 -25.80 5.66 -5.16
C GLY A 61 -24.91 5.43 -6.39
N LEU A 62 -23.59 5.42 -6.21
CA LEU A 62 -22.64 5.15 -7.29
C LEU A 62 -22.98 3.82 -7.98
N GLN A 63 -23.12 3.83 -9.29
CA GLN A 63 -23.47 2.66 -10.09
C GLN A 63 -22.22 1.89 -10.57
N LYS A 64 -21.30 1.60 -9.64
CA LYS A 64 -20.10 0.78 -9.85
C LYS A 64 -19.89 -0.15 -8.66
N ASN A 65 -19.46 -1.37 -8.94
CA ASN A 65 -19.11 -2.34 -7.89
C ASN A 65 -17.74 -2.01 -7.29
N LEU A 66 -17.70 -1.85 -5.99
CA LEU A 66 -16.48 -1.58 -5.23
C LEU A 66 -16.21 -2.67 -4.21
N VAL A 67 -14.96 -3.00 -4.04
CA VAL A 67 -14.46 -3.89 -2.96
C VAL A 67 -13.40 -3.14 -2.17
N GLY A 68 -13.64 -2.90 -0.91
CA GLY A 68 -12.65 -2.35 0.02
C GLY A 68 -11.91 -3.45 0.76
N VAL A 69 -10.59 -3.42 0.75
CA VAL A 69 -9.73 -4.35 1.49
C VAL A 69 -8.89 -3.58 2.50
N PHE A 70 -9.05 -3.92 3.78
CA PHE A 70 -8.47 -3.20 4.91
C PHE A 70 -7.53 -4.11 5.70
N PRO A 71 -6.22 -4.06 5.49
CA PRO A 71 -5.23 -4.77 6.31
C PRO A 71 -5.01 -4.04 7.65
N LEU A 72 -5.86 -4.29 8.62
CA LEU A 72 -5.76 -3.66 9.93
C LEU A 72 -4.77 -4.43 10.80
N ALA A 73 -3.69 -3.77 11.22
CA ALA A 73 -2.62 -4.34 12.05
C ALA A 73 -1.97 -3.26 12.90
N ALA A 74 -1.02 -3.66 13.75
CA ALA A 74 -0.11 -2.78 14.45
C ALA A 74 1.30 -3.35 14.34
N ASN A 75 2.28 -2.48 14.10
CA ASN A 75 3.70 -2.85 14.03
C ASN A 75 4.41 -2.44 15.32
N LEU A 76 4.54 -3.38 16.25
CA LEU A 76 5.05 -3.14 17.58
C LEU A 76 6.20 -4.09 17.93
N ILE A 77 6.97 -3.75 18.95
CA ILE A 77 7.92 -4.68 19.57
C ILE A 77 7.14 -5.67 20.44
N GLY A 78 7.43 -6.95 20.30
CA GLY A 78 6.80 -7.98 21.12
C GLY A 78 7.34 -9.37 20.81
N PRO A 79 6.96 -10.37 21.62
CA PRO A 79 7.49 -11.73 21.45
C PRO A 79 7.08 -12.40 20.14
N SER A 80 6.00 -11.96 19.51
CA SER A 80 5.51 -12.43 18.22
C SER A 80 5.78 -11.47 17.06
N ALA A 81 6.50 -10.37 17.30
CA ALA A 81 6.85 -9.42 16.24
C ALA A 81 7.85 -10.04 15.26
N SER A 82 7.71 -9.67 14.00
CA SER A 82 8.65 -10.05 12.94
C SER A 82 10.06 -9.56 13.23
N ARG A 83 11.05 -10.35 12.86
CA ARG A 83 12.46 -10.05 13.08
C ARG A 83 13.20 -9.97 11.75
N MET A 84 14.29 -9.23 11.74
CA MET A 84 15.23 -9.27 10.62
C MET A 84 15.73 -10.71 10.41
N GLY A 85 15.67 -11.18 9.15
CA GLY A 85 16.03 -12.55 8.76
C GLY A 85 14.87 -13.56 8.83
N ASP A 86 13.71 -13.18 9.33
CA ASP A 86 12.52 -14.02 9.22
C ASP A 86 12.09 -14.11 7.74
N ILE A 87 11.62 -15.29 7.34
CA ILE A 87 11.04 -15.51 6.01
C ILE A 87 9.54 -15.73 6.19
N ILE A 88 8.75 -14.98 5.44
CA ILE A 88 7.29 -15.15 5.40
C ILE A 88 6.86 -15.62 4.03
N GLU A 89 5.80 -16.40 3.97
CA GLU A 89 5.07 -16.73 2.75
C GLU A 89 3.88 -15.78 2.62
N THR A 90 3.77 -15.11 1.48
CA THR A 90 2.67 -14.20 1.17
C THR A 90 1.45 -14.98 0.65
N LEU A 91 0.29 -14.33 0.62
CA LEU A 91 -0.95 -14.90 0.07
C LEU A 91 -0.82 -15.29 -1.41
N SER A 92 0.15 -14.73 -2.14
CA SER A 92 0.48 -15.10 -3.52
C SER A 92 1.33 -16.37 -3.63
N GLY A 93 1.89 -16.87 -2.52
CA GLY A 93 2.80 -17.99 -2.45
C GLY A 93 4.27 -17.62 -2.63
N LYS A 94 4.60 -16.35 -2.85
CA LYS A 94 6.00 -15.88 -2.86
C LYS A 94 6.54 -15.78 -1.44
N THR A 95 7.81 -16.11 -1.28
CA THR A 95 8.53 -15.95 -0.01
C THR A 95 9.24 -14.61 0.07
N VAL A 96 9.20 -13.97 1.23
CA VAL A 96 9.81 -12.66 1.47
C VAL A 96 10.74 -12.71 2.67
N GLU A 97 11.99 -12.33 2.47
CA GLU A 97 12.91 -12.08 3.57
C GLU A 97 12.61 -10.72 4.22
N ILE A 98 12.36 -10.72 5.51
CA ILE A 98 12.21 -9.49 6.29
C ILE A 98 13.61 -8.97 6.61
N TYR A 99 14.07 -7.98 5.88
CA TYR A 99 15.31 -7.28 6.20
C TYR A 99 15.06 -6.09 7.12
N ASN A 100 13.97 -5.33 6.88
CA ASN A 100 13.61 -4.18 7.70
C ASN A 100 12.16 -4.33 8.20
N THR A 101 12.00 -4.38 9.52
CA THR A 101 10.67 -4.50 10.16
C THR A 101 9.85 -3.20 10.07
N ASP A 102 10.49 -2.06 9.75
CA ASP A 102 9.84 -0.77 9.48
C ASP A 102 9.44 -0.62 7.98
N ALA A 103 9.50 -1.70 7.24
CA ALA A 103 8.95 -1.84 5.89
C ALA A 103 7.79 -2.85 5.88
N GLU A 104 6.93 -2.78 6.88
CA GLU A 104 5.77 -3.65 7.14
C GLU A 104 4.59 -3.33 6.25
N GLY A 105 4.41 -2.04 5.89
CA GLY A 105 3.26 -1.57 5.12
C GLY A 105 3.12 -2.30 3.79
N ARG A 106 4.23 -2.52 3.08
CA ARG A 106 4.22 -3.29 1.83
C ARG A 106 3.92 -4.77 2.03
N LEU A 107 4.23 -5.33 3.20
CA LEU A 107 3.92 -6.72 3.53
C LEU A 107 2.41 -6.93 3.68
N VAL A 108 1.73 -6.04 4.41
CA VAL A 108 0.27 -6.14 4.57
C VAL A 108 -0.47 -5.75 3.29
N LEU A 109 0.09 -4.85 2.48
CA LEU A 109 -0.51 -4.44 1.20
C LEU A 109 -0.40 -5.53 0.14
N CYS A 110 0.72 -6.23 -0.02
CA CYS A 110 0.87 -7.26 -1.06
C CYS A 110 -0.16 -8.39 -0.90
N ASP A 111 -0.45 -8.80 0.34
CA ASP A 111 -1.50 -9.78 0.62
C ASP A 111 -2.90 -9.22 0.34
N SER A 112 -3.11 -7.93 0.63
CA SER A 112 -4.37 -7.26 0.36
C SER A 112 -4.64 -7.08 -1.13
N LEU A 113 -3.61 -6.76 -1.92
CA LEU A 113 -3.69 -6.71 -3.38
C LEU A 113 -4.00 -8.08 -3.97
N THR A 114 -3.34 -9.13 -3.47
CA THR A 114 -3.62 -10.52 -3.86
C THR A 114 -5.07 -10.91 -3.49
N MET A 115 -5.55 -10.49 -2.32
CA MET A 115 -6.95 -10.73 -1.92
C MET A 115 -7.92 -10.01 -2.86
N ALA A 116 -7.66 -8.76 -3.23
CA ALA A 116 -8.47 -8.00 -4.17
C ALA A 116 -8.59 -8.73 -5.52
N GLN A 117 -7.50 -9.28 -6.03
CA GLN A 117 -7.50 -10.11 -7.25
C GLN A 117 -8.33 -11.38 -7.07
N LYS A 118 -8.19 -12.09 -5.94
CA LYS A 118 -8.99 -13.30 -5.64
C LYS A 118 -10.49 -13.00 -5.52
N LEU A 119 -10.88 -11.78 -5.16
CA LEU A 119 -12.26 -11.30 -5.12
C LEU A 119 -12.78 -10.88 -6.51
N GLY A 120 -11.97 -11.01 -7.56
CA GLY A 120 -12.35 -10.79 -8.95
C GLY A 120 -12.23 -9.34 -9.42
N ALA A 121 -11.53 -8.49 -8.69
CA ALA A 121 -11.29 -7.11 -9.12
C ALA A 121 -10.47 -7.06 -10.42
N LYS A 122 -10.88 -6.19 -11.34
CA LYS A 122 -10.20 -5.93 -12.62
C LYS A 122 -9.27 -4.72 -12.54
N CYS A 123 -9.60 -3.78 -11.70
CA CYS A 123 -8.79 -2.61 -11.38
C CYS A 123 -8.57 -2.58 -9.87
N VAL A 124 -7.37 -2.25 -9.45
CA VAL A 124 -7.03 -2.09 -8.03
C VAL A 124 -6.34 -0.75 -7.84
N ILE A 125 -6.80 0.02 -6.86
CA ILE A 125 -6.18 1.27 -6.43
C ILE A 125 -5.87 1.13 -4.94
N ASP A 126 -4.63 1.37 -4.54
CA ASP A 126 -4.25 1.36 -3.13
C ASP A 126 -3.90 2.76 -2.62
N LEU A 127 -4.19 2.99 -1.35
CA LEU A 127 -3.93 4.21 -0.62
C LEU A 127 -3.09 3.89 0.61
N ALA A 128 -1.90 4.48 0.71
CA ALA A 128 -0.98 4.14 1.78
C ALA A 128 -0.08 5.32 2.19
N THR A 129 0.08 5.50 3.48
CA THR A 129 1.17 6.24 4.09
C THR A 129 2.41 5.36 4.10
N LEU A 130 3.00 5.11 2.92
CA LEU A 130 3.91 3.97 2.71
C LEU A 130 5.37 4.32 2.97
N THR A 131 5.83 5.48 2.48
CA THR A 131 7.25 5.85 2.57
C THR A 131 7.45 7.34 2.82
N TYR A 132 8.31 7.66 3.78
CA TYR A 132 8.73 9.05 4.02
C TYR A 132 9.40 9.69 2.79
N SER A 133 10.00 8.88 1.90
CA SER A 133 10.66 9.38 0.71
C SER A 133 9.73 10.12 -0.26
N CYS A 134 8.46 9.75 -0.35
CA CYS A 134 7.48 10.49 -1.15
C CYS A 134 7.23 11.88 -0.55
N HIS A 135 7.06 11.97 0.77
CA HIS A 135 6.93 13.24 1.48
C HIS A 135 8.20 14.11 1.32
N ALA A 136 9.38 13.52 1.46
CA ALA A 136 10.65 14.23 1.28
C ALA A 136 10.83 14.77 -0.14
N ALA A 137 10.29 14.09 -1.16
CA ALA A 137 10.39 14.49 -2.55
C ALA A 137 9.31 15.52 -2.95
N LEU A 138 8.08 15.39 -2.45
CA LEU A 138 6.90 16.12 -2.94
C LEU A 138 6.32 17.11 -1.93
N GLY A 139 6.76 17.06 -0.67
CA GLY A 139 6.24 17.89 0.43
C GLY A 139 4.86 17.42 0.92
N ASP A 140 4.19 18.31 1.67
CA ASP A 140 2.98 17.99 2.42
C ASP A 140 1.69 17.99 1.56
N LEU A 141 1.74 18.55 0.36
CA LEU A 141 0.54 18.89 -0.42
C LEU A 141 0.36 18.05 -1.67
N THR A 142 1.28 17.13 -1.97
CA THR A 142 1.26 16.38 -3.23
C THR A 142 1.48 14.90 -2.97
N ALA A 143 0.54 14.05 -3.39
CA ALA A 143 0.68 12.60 -3.30
C ALA A 143 1.57 12.05 -4.42
N GLY A 144 2.35 11.01 -4.12
CA GLY A 144 3.05 10.23 -5.15
C GLY A 144 2.09 9.23 -5.79
N LEU A 145 1.92 9.31 -7.11
CA LEU A 145 1.12 8.39 -7.90
C LEU A 145 2.04 7.40 -8.62
N PHE A 146 1.93 6.12 -8.32
CA PHE A 146 2.59 5.03 -9.04
C PHE A 146 1.52 4.25 -9.81
N CYS A 147 1.68 4.04 -11.09
CA CYS A 147 0.65 3.41 -11.90
C CYS A 147 1.27 2.62 -13.05
N ASN A 148 0.81 1.39 -13.24
CA ASN A 148 1.23 0.49 -14.33
C ASN A 148 0.30 0.55 -15.56
N ASP A 149 -0.74 1.39 -15.54
CA ASP A 149 -1.65 1.63 -16.65
C ASP A 149 -1.76 3.13 -16.95
N ASP A 150 -1.37 3.55 -18.14
CA ASP A 150 -1.35 4.97 -18.53
C ASP A 150 -2.74 5.59 -18.62
N ALA A 151 -3.76 4.81 -18.99
CA ALA A 151 -5.12 5.30 -19.08
C ALA A 151 -5.70 5.54 -17.68
N LEU A 152 -5.53 4.60 -16.77
CA LEU A 152 -5.93 4.75 -15.36
C LEU A 152 -5.17 5.90 -14.70
N CYS A 153 -3.87 6.02 -14.97
CA CYS A 153 -3.06 7.13 -14.45
C CYS A 153 -3.66 8.48 -14.84
N LYS A 154 -3.99 8.62 -16.12
CA LYS A 154 -4.61 9.85 -16.64
C LYS A 154 -5.98 10.14 -16.02
N GLU A 155 -6.82 9.13 -15.83
CA GLU A 155 -8.12 9.27 -15.15
C GLU A 155 -7.95 9.77 -13.72
N ILE A 156 -6.97 9.23 -12.98
CA ILE A 156 -6.67 9.65 -11.61
C ILE A 156 -6.16 11.10 -11.59
N GLU A 157 -5.22 11.46 -12.46
CA GLU A 157 -4.70 12.84 -12.57
C GLU A 157 -5.83 13.84 -12.87
N ASP A 158 -6.75 13.51 -13.79
CA ASP A 158 -7.89 14.35 -14.13
C ASP A 158 -8.89 14.48 -12.97
N ALA A 159 -9.15 13.40 -12.25
CA ALA A 159 -10.00 13.39 -11.05
C ALA A 159 -9.40 14.27 -9.94
N MET A 160 -8.11 14.15 -9.69
CA MET A 160 -7.41 14.99 -8.70
C MET A 160 -7.41 16.47 -9.09
N ALA A 161 -7.21 16.78 -10.36
CA ALA A 161 -7.30 18.15 -10.84
C ALA A 161 -8.72 18.75 -10.66
N GLN A 162 -9.77 17.94 -10.80
CA GLN A 162 -11.16 18.36 -10.59
C GLN A 162 -11.51 18.54 -9.11
N SER A 163 -10.99 17.68 -8.23
CA SER A 163 -11.22 17.77 -6.78
C SER A 163 -10.37 18.85 -6.09
N GLY A 164 -9.33 19.36 -6.77
CA GLY A 164 -8.38 20.29 -6.19
C GLY A 164 -7.26 19.61 -5.39
N GLU A 165 -7.22 18.29 -5.35
CA GLU A 165 -6.09 17.53 -4.80
C GLU A 165 -4.91 17.50 -5.77
N ARG A 166 -3.73 17.16 -5.25
CA ARG A 166 -2.51 17.13 -6.05
C ARG A 166 -1.88 15.75 -6.01
N CYS A 167 -1.51 15.26 -7.18
CA CYS A 167 -0.60 14.13 -7.30
C CYS A 167 0.53 14.42 -8.29
N TRP A 168 1.57 13.64 -8.19
CA TRP A 168 2.67 13.65 -9.14
C TRP A 168 3.01 12.21 -9.51
N ARG A 169 2.98 11.90 -10.81
CA ARG A 169 3.34 10.57 -11.30
C ARG A 169 4.82 10.32 -11.06
N MET A 170 5.09 9.26 -10.33
CA MET A 170 6.43 8.78 -9.97
C MET A 170 6.82 7.61 -10.87
N PRO A 171 8.12 7.38 -11.08
CA PRO A 171 8.58 6.26 -11.90
C PRO A 171 8.27 4.90 -11.27
N LEU A 172 7.89 3.93 -12.12
CA LEU A 172 7.62 2.54 -11.76
C LEU A 172 8.27 1.64 -12.81
N ASP A 173 9.61 1.60 -12.80
CA ASP A 173 10.41 0.83 -13.76
C ASP A 173 10.96 -0.46 -13.12
N ASP A 174 11.26 -1.45 -13.95
CA ASP A 174 11.79 -2.75 -13.52
C ASP A 174 13.08 -2.64 -12.70
N CYS A 175 13.90 -1.63 -12.93
CA CYS A 175 15.14 -1.41 -12.17
C CYS A 175 14.90 -1.22 -10.67
N TYR A 176 13.73 -0.71 -10.25
CA TYR A 176 13.38 -0.61 -8.83
C TYR A 176 12.99 -1.97 -8.24
N ARG A 177 12.38 -2.85 -9.05
CA ARG A 177 12.06 -4.21 -8.62
C ARG A 177 13.33 -5.03 -8.45
N ASP A 178 14.32 -4.87 -9.32
CA ASP A 178 15.58 -5.59 -9.25
C ASP A 178 16.32 -5.32 -7.93
N GLU A 179 16.10 -4.15 -7.33
CA GLU A 179 16.71 -3.78 -6.04
C GLU A 179 16.20 -4.58 -4.83
N ILE A 180 15.11 -5.33 -4.96
CA ILE A 180 14.57 -6.19 -3.89
C ILE A 180 14.78 -7.68 -4.14
N LEU A 181 15.37 -8.07 -5.28
CA LEU A 181 15.63 -9.47 -5.66
C LEU A 181 16.98 -10.00 -5.16
N TRP A 182 17.62 -9.32 -4.23
CA TRP A 182 18.97 -9.69 -3.74
C TRP A 182 18.96 -10.83 -2.71
N SER A 183 17.82 -11.21 -2.14
CA SER A 183 17.76 -12.31 -1.17
C SER A 183 18.25 -13.62 -1.79
N VAL A 184 18.99 -14.38 -1.02
CA VAL A 184 19.48 -15.72 -1.43
C VAL A 184 18.70 -16.86 -0.75
N ILE A 185 17.73 -16.50 0.11
CA ILE A 185 16.96 -17.44 0.93
C ILE A 185 15.44 -17.29 0.76
N ALA A 186 14.99 -16.28 0.00
CA ALA A 186 13.60 -16.03 -0.33
C ALA A 186 13.49 -15.49 -1.78
N ASP A 187 12.30 -15.46 -2.35
CA ASP A 187 12.09 -14.94 -3.70
C ASP A 187 12.40 -13.45 -3.81
N LEU A 188 12.18 -12.70 -2.72
CA LEU A 188 12.49 -11.26 -2.64
C LEU A 188 12.69 -10.84 -1.18
N ALA A 189 13.25 -9.64 -0.99
CA ALA A 189 13.35 -8.99 0.30
C ALA A 189 12.36 -7.83 0.42
N ASN A 190 11.91 -7.52 1.64
CA ASN A 190 10.98 -6.39 1.84
C ASN A 190 11.68 -5.01 1.77
N TYR A 191 13.00 -4.97 1.64
CA TYR A 191 13.78 -3.73 1.69
C TYR A 191 15.07 -3.84 0.85
N ALA A 192 15.54 -2.72 0.30
CA ALA A 192 16.78 -2.60 -0.45
C ALA A 192 17.81 -1.76 0.33
N PRO A 193 18.74 -2.38 1.09
CA PRO A 193 19.64 -1.66 1.97
C PRO A 193 20.61 -0.76 1.18
N GLY A 194 20.73 0.50 1.64
CA GLY A 194 21.67 1.46 1.03
C GLY A 194 21.28 1.95 -0.37
N ARG A 195 20.09 1.61 -0.86
CA ARG A 195 19.62 2.05 -2.18
C ARG A 195 18.75 3.29 -2.08
N PRO A 196 18.99 4.30 -2.95
CA PRO A 196 18.08 5.45 -3.09
C PRO A 196 16.76 5.03 -3.75
N GLY A 197 15.73 5.88 -3.67
CA GLY A 197 14.46 5.64 -4.36
C GLY A 197 13.50 4.74 -3.57
N ALA A 198 13.46 4.88 -2.25
CA ALA A 198 12.61 4.04 -1.39
C ALA A 198 11.11 4.05 -1.77
N GLY A 199 10.58 5.17 -2.29
CA GLY A 199 9.20 5.24 -2.79
C GLY A 199 8.97 4.36 -4.02
N PRO A 200 9.70 4.57 -5.13
CA PRO A 200 9.65 3.69 -6.31
C PRO A 200 9.92 2.21 -5.99
N ILE A 201 10.89 1.90 -5.12
CA ILE A 201 11.18 0.53 -4.70
C ILE A 201 9.98 -0.09 -3.94
N ALA A 202 9.33 0.69 -3.06
CA ALA A 202 8.16 0.20 -2.35
C ALA A 202 6.97 -0.04 -3.28
N ALA A 203 6.76 0.84 -4.25
CA ALA A 203 5.74 0.66 -5.27
C ALA A 203 6.04 -0.55 -6.18
N ALA A 204 7.30 -0.73 -6.60
CA ALA A 204 7.73 -1.88 -7.38
C ALA A 204 7.60 -3.23 -6.63
N TYR A 205 7.69 -3.21 -5.29
CA TYR A 205 7.40 -4.38 -4.46
C TYR A 205 5.92 -4.81 -4.57
N LEU A 206 5.01 -3.87 -4.73
CA LEU A 206 3.56 -4.12 -4.83
C LEU A 206 3.11 -4.50 -6.25
N HIS A 207 3.93 -4.19 -7.25
CA HIS A 207 3.69 -4.47 -8.67
C HIS A 207 4.12 -5.91 -9.05
#